data_269df416e94b08be01cb4451bbeff3c4
#
_entry.id   269df416e94b08be01cb4451bbeff3c4
#
_cell.length_a   1.000
_cell.length_b   1.000
_cell.length_c   1.000
_cell.angle_alpha   90.00
_cell.angle_beta   90.00
_cell.angle_gamma   90.00
#
_symmetry.space_group_name_H-M   'P 1'
#
loop_
_entity.id
_entity.type
_entity.pdbx_description
1 polymer ?
#
loop_
_entity_poly.entity_id
_entity_poly.type
_entity_poly.pdbx_seq_one_letter_code
_entity_poly.pdbx_strand_id
1 'polypeptide(L)'
;MDTQEKENTQKENTQNKQIQKKETDNPHDKGYKRIFSIKKHFLHFIKKYIALEWMMELEEKDLELIDKEFITDQFDTYESDLVYKVYTKEGVVYLFFLLELQSYNDFTMPFRLLIYMTAIWLDHFKNCNKNKRNQKDYKLPAIMPIVLHNGERNWTASCRFSQMINNAELFGKYVVDFEYALVSVNTLTES
;
A
#
# COMPACT_ATOMS: atom_id res chain seq x y z
N MET A 1 -37.14 -9.96 -11.54
CA MET A 1 -36.02 -8.97 -11.42
C MET A 1 -36.12 -8.07 -12.63
N ASP A 2 -36.51 -6.84 -12.37
CA ASP A 2 -37.05 -5.92 -13.38
C ASP A 2 -35.91 -5.31 -14.24
N THR A 3 -36.20 -5.10 -15.50
CA THR A 3 -35.25 -4.54 -16.49
C THR A 3 -34.72 -3.16 -16.05
N GLN A 4 -35.52 -2.42 -15.29
CA GLN A 4 -35.17 -1.12 -14.70
C GLN A 4 -34.09 -1.20 -13.58
N GLU A 5 -34.06 -2.26 -12.77
CA GLU A 5 -33.02 -2.46 -11.76
C GLU A 5 -31.64 -2.72 -12.40
N LYS A 6 -31.62 -3.48 -13.50
CA LYS A 6 -30.36 -3.73 -14.24
C LYS A 6 -29.82 -2.47 -14.93
N GLU A 7 -30.68 -1.64 -15.48
CA GLU A 7 -30.26 -0.38 -16.09
C GLU A 7 -29.76 0.65 -15.06
N ASN A 8 -30.36 0.73 -13.88
CA ASN A 8 -29.89 1.59 -12.80
C ASN A 8 -28.54 1.13 -12.24
N THR A 9 -28.35 -0.17 -12.03
CA THR A 9 -27.07 -0.74 -11.58
C THR A 9 -25.94 -0.53 -12.61
N GLN A 10 -26.27 -0.61 -13.92
CA GLN A 10 -25.28 -0.31 -14.97
C GLN A 10 -24.94 1.18 -15.05
N LYS A 11 -25.90 2.07 -14.84
CA LYS A 11 -25.65 3.53 -14.83
C LYS A 11 -24.82 3.96 -13.61
N GLU A 12 -25.12 3.42 -12.43
CA GLU A 12 -24.32 3.63 -11.21
C GLU A 12 -22.89 3.11 -11.37
N ASN A 13 -22.70 1.92 -11.91
CA ASN A 13 -21.36 1.37 -12.18
C ASN A 13 -20.58 2.18 -13.23
N THR A 14 -21.28 2.74 -14.22
CA THR A 14 -20.62 3.58 -15.24
C THR A 14 -20.26 4.96 -14.68
N GLN A 15 -21.12 5.56 -13.85
CA GLN A 15 -20.82 6.81 -13.17
C GLN A 15 -19.69 6.65 -12.16
N ASN A 16 -19.69 5.58 -11.37
CA ASN A 16 -18.60 5.28 -10.43
C ASN A 16 -17.26 5.03 -11.16
N LYS A 17 -17.26 4.35 -12.31
CA LYS A 17 -16.06 4.21 -13.15
C LYS A 17 -15.59 5.54 -13.75
N GLN A 18 -16.48 6.44 -14.10
CA GLN A 18 -16.12 7.77 -14.62
C GLN A 18 -15.62 8.70 -13.51
N ILE A 19 -16.16 8.60 -12.30
CA ILE A 19 -15.68 9.34 -11.12
C ILE A 19 -14.29 8.84 -10.75
N GLN A 20 -14.08 7.53 -10.65
CA GLN A 20 -12.77 6.93 -10.38
C GLN A 20 -11.73 7.30 -11.45
N LYS A 21 -12.09 7.33 -12.73
CA LYS A 21 -11.19 7.71 -13.82
C LYS A 21 -10.80 9.19 -13.80
N LYS A 22 -11.65 10.08 -13.25
CA LYS A 22 -11.33 11.50 -13.05
C LYS A 22 -10.43 11.73 -11.82
N GLU A 23 -10.53 10.87 -10.79
CA GLU A 23 -9.71 10.95 -9.59
C GLU A 23 -8.27 10.48 -9.83
N THR A 24 -8.04 9.54 -10.79
CA THR A 24 -6.70 9.04 -11.13
C THR A 24 -5.84 10.02 -11.93
N ASP A 25 -6.35 11.13 -12.41
CA ASP A 25 -5.62 12.10 -13.24
C ASP A 25 -5.24 13.38 -12.47
N ASN A 26 -5.13 13.31 -11.16
CA ASN A 26 -4.72 14.44 -10.33
C ASN A 26 -3.22 14.75 -10.58
N PRO A 27 -2.86 15.97 -11.03
CA PRO A 27 -1.47 16.37 -11.27
C PRO A 27 -0.57 16.21 -10.04
N HIS A 28 -1.13 16.30 -8.84
CA HIS A 28 -0.41 16.13 -7.58
C HIS A 28 0.03 14.68 -7.39
N ASP A 29 -0.78 13.69 -7.77
CA ASP A 29 -0.44 12.26 -7.64
C ASP A 29 0.79 11.93 -8.49
N LYS A 30 0.81 12.41 -9.73
CA LYS A 30 1.95 12.24 -10.64
C LYS A 30 3.20 12.94 -10.11
N GLY A 31 3.05 14.09 -9.44
CA GLY A 31 4.14 14.84 -8.82
C GLY A 31 4.80 14.07 -7.67
N TYR A 32 4.02 13.59 -6.73
CA TYR A 32 4.52 12.80 -5.59
C TYR A 32 5.14 11.48 -6.05
N LYS A 33 4.48 10.74 -6.96
CA LYS A 33 5.03 9.52 -7.54
C LYS A 33 6.40 9.77 -8.16
N ARG A 34 6.55 10.84 -8.95
CA ARG A 34 7.82 11.22 -9.56
C ARG A 34 8.90 11.51 -8.52
N ILE A 35 8.56 12.25 -7.46
CA ILE A 35 9.49 12.57 -6.38
C ILE A 35 9.95 11.31 -5.67
N PHE A 36 9.01 10.46 -5.24
CA PHE A 36 9.32 9.27 -4.47
C PHE A 36 9.78 8.06 -5.31
N SER A 37 9.71 8.14 -6.64
CA SER A 37 10.42 7.18 -7.52
C SER A 37 11.93 7.42 -7.54
N ILE A 38 12.40 8.58 -7.08
CA ILE A 38 13.83 8.86 -6.91
C ILE A 38 14.26 8.28 -5.56
N LYS A 39 15.10 7.24 -5.60
CA LYS A 39 15.55 6.48 -4.41
C LYS A 39 16.04 7.36 -3.28
N LYS A 40 16.83 8.39 -3.60
CA LYS A 40 17.36 9.36 -2.63
C LYS A 40 16.24 10.06 -1.86
N HIS A 41 15.19 10.51 -2.53
CA HIS A 41 14.07 11.22 -1.89
C HIS A 41 13.25 10.27 -1.03
N PHE A 42 12.96 9.07 -1.54
CA PHE A 42 12.24 8.05 -0.79
C PHE A 42 13.02 7.63 0.46
N LEU A 43 14.34 7.39 0.32
CA LEU A 43 15.20 7.02 1.44
C LEU A 43 15.23 8.12 2.51
N HIS A 44 15.36 9.39 2.11
CA HIS A 44 15.29 10.51 3.03
C HIS A 44 13.95 10.56 3.76
N PHE A 45 12.85 10.37 3.04
CA PHE A 45 11.50 10.36 3.60
C PHE A 45 11.34 9.26 4.67
N ILE A 46 11.67 8.01 4.36
CA ILE A 46 11.49 6.92 5.32
C ILE A 46 12.39 7.06 6.55
N LYS A 47 13.63 7.55 6.39
CA LYS A 47 14.54 7.83 7.49
C LYS A 47 14.03 8.95 8.40
N LYS A 48 13.42 10.00 7.81
CA LYS A 48 12.95 11.16 8.58
C LYS A 48 11.62 10.90 9.28
N TYR A 49 10.67 10.24 8.62
CA TYR A 49 9.28 10.17 9.09
C TYR A 49 8.84 8.80 9.61
N ILE A 50 9.45 7.72 9.15
CA ILE A 50 9.20 6.37 9.67
C ILE A 50 10.22 6.05 10.78
N ALA A 51 11.49 6.37 10.54
CA ALA A 51 12.58 6.41 11.51
C ALA A 51 12.80 5.10 12.30
N LEU A 52 12.55 3.94 11.68
CA LEU A 52 12.89 2.65 12.27
C LEU A 52 14.41 2.47 12.25
N GLU A 53 14.96 1.91 13.32
CA GLU A 53 16.42 1.77 13.54
C GLU A 53 17.12 1.12 12.34
N TRP A 54 16.60 0.01 11.81
CA TRP A 54 17.18 -0.69 10.67
C TRP A 54 17.19 0.14 9.37
N MET A 55 16.28 1.12 9.23
CA MET A 55 16.23 2.00 8.06
C MET A 55 17.36 3.02 8.04
N MET A 56 17.93 3.37 9.20
CA MET A 56 19.00 4.36 9.31
C MET A 56 20.28 3.92 8.60
N GLU A 57 20.54 2.62 8.53
CA GLU A 57 21.70 2.04 7.87
C GLU A 57 21.56 1.89 6.35
N LEU A 58 20.34 2.04 5.80
CA LEU A 58 20.08 1.85 4.37
C LEU A 58 20.77 2.93 3.54
N GLU A 59 21.23 2.50 2.36
CA GLU A 59 21.75 3.36 1.29
C GLU A 59 20.89 3.22 0.02
N GLU A 60 21.04 4.12 -0.94
CA GLU A 60 20.28 4.08 -2.19
C GLU A 60 20.49 2.77 -2.99
N LYS A 61 21.66 2.16 -2.85
CA LYS A 61 22.00 0.87 -3.49
C LYS A 61 21.16 -0.29 -2.97
N ASP A 62 20.67 -0.19 -1.72
CA ASP A 62 19.89 -1.23 -1.07
C ASP A 62 18.40 -1.20 -1.50
N LEU A 63 17.97 -0.17 -2.24
CA LEU A 63 16.61 -0.01 -2.71
C LEU A 63 16.50 -0.35 -4.19
N GLU A 64 15.46 -1.09 -4.54
CA GLU A 64 15.06 -1.41 -5.91
C GLU A 64 13.57 -1.04 -6.09
N LEU A 65 13.28 -0.07 -6.98
CA LEU A 65 11.90 0.25 -7.34
C LEU A 65 11.36 -0.86 -8.25
N ILE A 66 10.26 -1.48 -7.84
CA ILE A 66 9.64 -2.59 -8.57
C ILE A 66 8.57 -2.06 -9.51
N ASP A 67 8.57 -2.54 -10.75
CA ASP A 67 7.48 -2.30 -11.68
C ASP A 67 6.22 -3.05 -11.23
N LYS A 68 5.08 -2.36 -11.25
CA LYS A 68 3.83 -2.85 -10.69
C LYS A 68 2.94 -3.60 -11.70
N GLU A 69 3.39 -3.87 -12.91
CA GLU A 69 2.56 -4.54 -13.93
C GLU A 69 1.90 -5.83 -13.39
N PHE A 70 2.57 -6.53 -12.45
CA PHE A 70 2.03 -7.74 -11.84
C PHE A 70 0.89 -7.52 -10.83
N ILE A 71 0.72 -6.29 -10.34
CA ILE A 71 -0.36 -5.95 -9.39
C ILE A 71 -1.63 -5.53 -10.15
N THR A 72 -1.47 -4.99 -11.38
CA THR A 72 -2.56 -4.36 -12.14
C THR A 72 -3.56 -5.33 -12.73
N ASP A 73 -3.19 -6.58 -13.01
CA ASP A 73 -4.07 -7.55 -13.68
C ASP A 73 -5.27 -7.99 -12.84
N GLN A 74 -5.27 -7.75 -11.53
CA GLN A 74 -6.32 -8.22 -10.62
C GLN A 74 -7.07 -7.10 -9.89
N PHE A 75 -6.52 -5.88 -9.86
CA PHE A 75 -7.10 -4.77 -9.10
C PHE A 75 -6.85 -3.44 -9.82
N ASP A 76 -7.86 -2.56 -9.82
CA ASP A 76 -7.70 -1.17 -10.29
C ASP A 76 -6.62 -0.50 -9.40
N THR A 77 -5.38 -0.48 -9.89
CA THR A 77 -4.27 0.14 -9.17
C THR A 77 -4.36 1.65 -9.31
N TYR A 78 -4.23 2.31 -8.19
CA TYR A 78 -3.97 3.75 -8.20
C TYR A 78 -2.60 4.00 -8.81
N GLU A 79 -2.51 4.90 -9.78
CA GLU A 79 -1.27 5.22 -10.48
C GLU A 79 -0.14 5.74 -9.57
N SER A 80 -0.52 6.19 -8.36
CA SER A 80 0.38 6.82 -7.39
C SER A 80 1.20 5.87 -6.51
N ASP A 81 0.86 4.58 -6.47
CA ASP A 81 1.53 3.65 -5.55
C ASP A 81 2.93 3.25 -6.02
N LEU A 82 3.84 3.05 -5.09
CA LEU A 82 5.20 2.60 -5.33
C LEU A 82 5.52 1.37 -4.48
N VAL A 83 6.26 0.42 -5.05
CA VAL A 83 6.78 -0.74 -4.32
C VAL A 83 8.29 -0.70 -4.37
N TYR A 84 8.92 -0.63 -3.21
CA TYR A 84 10.36 -0.77 -3.07
C TYR A 84 10.70 -2.13 -2.48
N LYS A 85 11.56 -2.85 -3.16
CA LYS A 85 12.25 -4.01 -2.61
C LYS A 85 13.54 -3.52 -1.96
N VAL A 86 13.73 -3.86 -0.71
CA VAL A 86 14.85 -3.41 0.10
C VAL A 86 15.68 -4.60 0.52
N TYR A 87 16.97 -4.54 0.26
CA TYR A 87 17.94 -5.55 0.63
C TYR A 87 18.55 -5.17 1.98
N THR A 88 18.24 -5.95 3.01
CA THR A 88 18.79 -5.79 4.36
C THR A 88 19.78 -6.89 4.69
N LYS A 89 20.49 -6.77 5.82
CA LYS A 89 21.40 -7.82 6.33
C LYS A 89 20.67 -9.11 6.66
N GLU A 90 19.40 -9.02 7.08
CA GLU A 90 18.57 -10.17 7.46
C GLU A 90 17.77 -10.74 6.27
N GLY A 91 17.80 -10.10 5.10
CA GLY A 91 17.09 -10.55 3.92
C GLY A 91 16.34 -9.45 3.19
N VAL A 92 15.33 -9.85 2.41
CA VAL A 92 14.53 -8.93 1.60
C VAL A 92 13.28 -8.49 2.35
N VAL A 93 13.03 -7.18 2.32
CA VAL A 93 11.79 -6.55 2.81
C VAL A 93 11.16 -5.78 1.66
N TYR A 94 9.83 -5.72 1.61
CA TYR A 94 9.12 -4.83 0.69
C TYR A 94 8.52 -3.64 1.44
N LEU A 95 8.79 -2.43 0.95
CA LEU A 95 8.09 -1.23 1.38
C LEU A 95 7.02 -0.91 0.32
N PHE A 96 5.76 -1.05 0.71
CA PHE A 96 4.63 -0.67 -0.13
C PHE A 96 4.18 0.74 0.25
N PHE A 97 4.39 1.68 -0.67
CA PHE A 97 4.13 3.09 -0.44
C PHE A 97 2.90 3.55 -1.23
N LEU A 98 1.82 3.84 -0.53
CA LEU A 98 0.57 4.30 -1.07
C LEU A 98 0.42 5.80 -0.83
N LEU A 99 0.12 6.54 -1.90
CA LEU A 99 -0.16 7.97 -1.84
C LEU A 99 -1.67 8.19 -1.80
N GLU A 100 -2.19 8.69 -0.67
CA GLU A 100 -3.60 9.03 -0.50
C GLU A 100 -3.74 10.55 -0.45
N LEU A 101 -4.19 11.14 -1.57
CA LEU A 101 -4.29 12.58 -1.75
C LEU A 101 -5.74 13.10 -1.69
N GLN A 102 -6.68 12.23 -1.33
CA GLN A 102 -8.09 12.59 -1.27
C GLN A 102 -8.43 13.36 0.00
N SER A 103 -9.41 14.24 -0.10
CA SER A 103 -9.87 15.07 1.02
C SER A 103 -10.69 14.30 2.05
N TYR A 104 -11.03 13.04 1.79
CA TYR A 104 -11.83 12.18 2.67
C TYR A 104 -11.02 10.97 3.14
N ASN A 105 -11.41 10.44 4.30
CA ASN A 105 -10.79 9.24 4.85
C ASN A 105 -11.27 7.99 4.12
N ASP A 106 -10.35 7.15 3.67
CA ASP A 106 -10.68 5.81 3.19
C ASP A 106 -10.70 4.83 4.38
N PHE A 107 -11.90 4.56 4.88
CA PHE A 107 -12.10 3.59 5.97
C PHE A 107 -11.81 2.15 5.56
N THR A 108 -11.67 1.86 4.26
CA THR A 108 -11.31 0.53 3.74
C THR A 108 -9.80 0.36 3.55
N MET A 109 -9.01 1.37 3.90
CA MET A 109 -7.56 1.39 3.69
C MET A 109 -6.84 0.12 4.17
N PRO A 110 -7.06 -0.41 5.38
CA PRO A 110 -6.37 -1.63 5.81
C PRO A 110 -6.70 -2.83 4.91
N PHE A 111 -7.94 -2.94 4.42
CA PHE A 111 -8.32 -4.02 3.51
C PHE A 111 -7.67 -3.89 2.13
N ARG A 112 -7.61 -2.68 1.59
CA ARG A 112 -6.87 -2.39 0.35
C ARG A 112 -5.40 -2.79 0.47
N LEU A 113 -4.76 -2.41 1.58
CA LEU A 113 -3.37 -2.77 1.84
C LEU A 113 -3.16 -4.28 1.92
N LEU A 114 -4.07 -5.04 2.56
CA LEU A 114 -4.00 -6.50 2.61
C LEU A 114 -4.03 -7.12 1.20
N ILE A 115 -4.90 -6.60 0.32
CA ILE A 115 -4.98 -7.06 -1.07
C ILE A 115 -3.63 -6.84 -1.78
N TYR A 116 -3.04 -5.66 -1.67
CA TYR A 116 -1.75 -5.36 -2.28
C TYR A 116 -0.61 -6.21 -1.70
N MET A 117 -0.56 -6.36 -0.38
CA MET A 117 0.43 -7.24 0.27
C MET A 117 0.33 -8.67 -0.24
N THR A 118 -0.90 -9.18 -0.38
CA THR A 118 -1.15 -10.52 -0.91
C THR A 118 -0.67 -10.64 -2.36
N ALA A 119 -0.90 -9.64 -3.20
CA ALA A 119 -0.42 -9.63 -4.59
C ALA A 119 1.12 -9.64 -4.66
N ILE A 120 1.80 -8.85 -3.84
CA ILE A 120 3.28 -8.84 -3.74
C ILE A 120 3.81 -10.22 -3.31
N TRP A 121 3.20 -10.85 -2.30
CA TRP A 121 3.59 -12.19 -1.87
C TRP A 121 3.32 -13.26 -2.94
N LEU A 122 2.22 -13.17 -3.67
CA LEU A 122 1.90 -14.09 -4.76
C LEU A 122 2.91 -13.99 -5.89
N ASP A 123 3.31 -12.78 -6.28
CA ASP A 123 4.36 -12.58 -7.27
C ASP A 123 5.70 -13.14 -6.78
N HIS A 124 6.11 -12.77 -5.56
CA HIS A 124 7.32 -13.32 -4.94
C HIS A 124 7.30 -14.86 -4.92
N PHE A 125 6.18 -15.45 -4.53
CA PHE A 125 6.01 -16.90 -4.47
C PHE A 125 6.08 -17.55 -5.86
N LYS A 126 5.47 -16.96 -6.88
CA LYS A 126 5.54 -17.46 -8.28
C LYS A 126 6.98 -17.46 -8.81
N ASN A 127 7.73 -16.41 -8.50
CA ASN A 127 9.11 -16.22 -8.98
C ASN A 127 10.17 -16.95 -8.13
N CYS A 128 9.80 -17.49 -6.97
CA CYS A 128 10.69 -18.26 -6.12
C CYS A 128 10.87 -19.69 -6.64
N ASN A 129 12.10 -20.24 -6.56
CA ASN A 129 12.39 -21.62 -6.94
C ASN A 129 11.55 -22.62 -6.14
N LYS A 130 10.94 -23.61 -6.83
CA LYS A 130 10.08 -24.63 -6.21
C LYS A 130 10.75 -25.39 -5.07
N ASN A 131 12.05 -25.76 -5.23
CA ASN A 131 12.78 -26.46 -4.21
C ASN A 131 12.97 -25.62 -2.94
N LYS A 132 13.18 -24.30 -3.12
CA LYS A 132 13.31 -23.38 -1.99
C LYS A 132 11.95 -23.19 -1.27
N ARG A 133 10.86 -23.10 -2.01
CA ARG A 133 9.50 -22.96 -1.41
C ARG A 133 9.07 -24.15 -0.56
N ASN A 134 9.59 -25.35 -0.88
CA ASN A 134 9.26 -26.59 -0.14
C ASN A 134 10.17 -26.84 1.05
N GLN A 135 11.10 -25.95 1.36
CA GLN A 135 11.96 -26.07 2.54
C GLN A 135 11.19 -25.67 3.81
N LYS A 136 11.44 -26.37 4.92
CA LYS A 136 10.76 -26.12 6.21
C LYS A 136 10.98 -24.70 6.75
N ASP A 137 12.12 -24.11 6.42
CA ASP A 137 12.55 -22.77 6.85
C ASP A 137 12.19 -21.66 5.85
N TYR A 138 11.45 -21.99 4.77
CA TYR A 138 10.99 -21.00 3.83
C TYR A 138 10.09 -19.98 4.52
N LYS A 139 10.39 -18.69 4.29
CA LYS A 139 9.61 -17.57 4.79
C LYS A 139 9.30 -16.60 3.65
N LEU A 140 8.12 -16.05 3.68
CA LEU A 140 7.79 -14.89 2.83
C LEU A 140 8.55 -13.66 3.34
N PRO A 141 8.93 -12.75 2.45
CA PRO A 141 9.53 -11.47 2.85
C PRO A 141 8.53 -10.64 3.66
N ALA A 142 9.02 -9.87 4.61
CA ALA A 142 8.20 -8.89 5.29
C ALA A 142 7.74 -7.81 4.32
N ILE A 143 6.51 -7.33 4.52
CA ILE A 143 5.97 -6.17 3.79
C ILE A 143 5.57 -5.14 4.82
N MET A 144 6.04 -3.92 4.66
CA MET A 144 5.65 -2.78 5.47
C MET A 144 4.82 -1.82 4.63
N PRO A 145 3.52 -1.72 4.86
CA PRO A 145 2.68 -0.74 4.19
C PRO A 145 2.91 0.65 4.79
N ILE A 146 3.04 1.65 3.92
CA ILE A 146 3.20 3.06 4.29
C ILE A 146 2.15 3.86 3.53
N VAL A 147 1.38 4.66 4.22
CA VAL A 147 0.38 5.57 3.65
C VAL A 147 0.84 7.00 3.88
N LEU A 148 1.04 7.74 2.80
CA LEU A 148 1.23 9.18 2.84
C LEU A 148 -0.11 9.86 2.58
N HIS A 149 -0.67 10.48 3.60
CA HIS A 149 -1.90 11.24 3.53
C HIS A 149 -1.61 12.74 3.38
N ASN A 150 -2.08 13.32 2.28
CA ASN A 150 -1.93 14.76 1.99
C ASN A 150 -3.30 15.45 1.85
N GLY A 151 -4.34 14.96 2.56
CA GLY A 151 -5.64 15.60 2.61
C GLY A 151 -5.67 16.77 3.60
N GLU A 152 -6.62 17.68 3.40
CA GLU A 152 -6.83 18.82 4.30
C GLU A 152 -7.34 18.40 5.68
N ARG A 153 -8.08 17.28 5.76
CA ARG A 153 -8.68 16.76 6.99
C ARG A 153 -7.72 15.78 7.67
N ASN A 154 -7.83 15.70 8.99
CA ASN A 154 -7.11 14.69 9.75
C ASN A 154 -7.55 13.27 9.34
N TRP A 155 -6.58 12.35 9.29
CA TRP A 155 -6.85 10.95 9.08
C TRP A 155 -7.54 10.35 10.30
N THR A 156 -8.68 9.69 10.09
CA THR A 156 -9.48 9.06 11.15
C THR A 156 -9.78 7.59 10.90
N ALA A 157 -9.36 7.05 9.73
CA ALA A 157 -9.47 5.62 9.47
C ALA A 157 -8.47 4.84 10.35
N SER A 158 -8.83 3.60 10.69
CA SER A 158 -7.96 2.74 11.48
C SER A 158 -6.65 2.46 10.76
N CYS A 159 -5.53 2.50 11.49
CA CYS A 159 -4.24 2.04 10.99
C CYS A 159 -4.00 0.54 11.23
N ARG A 160 -4.94 -0.16 11.86
CA ARG A 160 -4.83 -1.57 12.22
C ARG A 160 -5.93 -2.41 11.57
N PHE A 161 -5.53 -3.50 10.90
CA PHE A 161 -6.45 -4.32 10.12
C PHE A 161 -7.50 -5.05 10.97
N SER A 162 -7.11 -5.57 12.15
CA SER A 162 -8.05 -6.28 13.03
C SER A 162 -9.23 -5.42 13.47
N GLN A 163 -9.11 -4.09 13.48
CA GLN A 163 -10.22 -3.19 13.80
C GLN A 163 -11.33 -3.13 12.73
N MET A 164 -11.06 -3.68 11.53
CA MET A 164 -12.07 -3.85 10.49
C MET A 164 -12.81 -5.19 10.56
N ILE A 165 -12.35 -6.11 11.41
CA ILE A 165 -12.91 -7.46 11.50
C ILE A 165 -13.93 -7.50 12.62
N ASN A 166 -15.15 -7.91 12.28
CA ASN A 166 -16.19 -8.08 13.29
C ASN A 166 -15.81 -9.18 14.30
N ASN A 167 -15.95 -8.91 15.57
CA ASN A 167 -15.62 -9.80 16.68
C ASN A 167 -14.15 -10.28 16.71
N ALA A 168 -13.22 -9.47 16.24
CA ALA A 168 -11.79 -9.82 16.19
C ALA A 168 -11.24 -10.30 17.54
N GLU A 169 -11.69 -9.68 18.63
CA GLU A 169 -11.29 -10.00 20.01
C GLU A 169 -11.70 -11.41 20.44
N LEU A 170 -12.81 -11.96 19.92
CA LEU A 170 -13.26 -13.32 20.21
C LEU A 170 -12.39 -14.37 19.54
N PHE A 171 -11.87 -14.04 18.36
CA PHE A 171 -11.07 -14.97 17.57
C PHE A 171 -9.56 -14.86 17.83
N GLY A 172 -9.09 -13.73 18.36
CA GLY A 172 -7.73 -13.50 18.81
C GLY A 172 -6.67 -13.96 17.81
N LYS A 173 -5.89 -15.01 18.15
CA LYS A 173 -4.81 -15.51 17.30
C LYS A 173 -5.20 -16.06 15.91
N TYR A 174 -6.47 -16.22 15.65
CA TYR A 174 -6.97 -16.68 14.33
C TYR A 174 -7.30 -15.55 13.40
N VAL A 175 -7.24 -14.30 13.87
CA VAL A 175 -7.47 -13.09 13.06
C VAL A 175 -6.17 -12.69 12.38
N VAL A 176 -6.25 -12.41 11.09
CA VAL A 176 -5.16 -11.73 10.38
C VAL A 176 -5.05 -10.32 10.92
N ASP A 177 -3.86 -9.89 11.27
CA ASP A 177 -3.64 -8.56 11.81
C ASP A 177 -2.30 -7.98 11.35
N PHE A 178 -2.29 -6.69 11.07
CA PHE A 178 -1.10 -5.89 10.79
C PHE A 178 -1.43 -4.41 11.00
N GLU A 179 -0.40 -3.60 11.07
CA GLU A 179 -0.51 -2.14 11.08
C GLU A 179 0.23 -1.55 9.88
N TYR A 180 -0.20 -0.39 9.43
CA TYR A 180 0.53 0.39 8.45
C TYR A 180 1.05 1.69 9.06
N ALA A 181 2.18 2.16 8.54
CA ALA A 181 2.71 3.45 8.92
C ALA A 181 1.94 4.56 8.21
N LEU A 182 1.38 5.49 8.97
CA LEU A 182 0.71 6.67 8.44
C LEU A 182 1.61 7.89 8.60
N VAL A 183 1.87 8.57 7.50
CA VAL A 183 2.50 9.90 7.50
C VAL A 183 1.48 10.90 6.96
N SER A 184 1.04 11.82 7.79
CA SER A 184 0.05 12.84 7.42
C SER A 184 0.75 14.18 7.24
N VAL A 185 0.76 14.69 6.00
CA VAL A 185 1.52 15.89 5.64
C VAL A 185 1.04 17.11 6.40
N ASN A 186 -0.26 17.23 6.65
CA ASN A 186 -0.87 18.35 7.38
C ASN A 186 -0.48 18.40 8.88
N THR A 187 0.08 17.29 9.41
CA THR A 187 0.56 17.24 10.80
C THR A 187 2.08 17.42 10.91
N LEU A 188 2.79 17.50 9.75
CA LEU A 188 4.22 17.73 9.74
C LEU A 188 4.45 19.22 10.00
N THR A 189 4.93 19.56 11.18
CA THR A 189 5.43 20.90 11.47
C THR A 189 6.77 21.10 10.76
N GLU A 190 6.96 22.26 10.14
CA GLU A 190 8.27 22.66 9.64
C GLU A 190 9.26 22.71 10.81
N SER A 191 10.17 21.74 10.86
CA SER A 191 11.28 21.68 11.82
C SER A 191 12.61 21.89 11.10
#